data_28d250f42292af8a091b48313173ff03
#
_entry.id   28d250f42292af8a091b48313173ff03
#
_cell.length_a   1.000
_cell.length_b   1.000
_cell.length_c   1.000
_cell.angle_alpha   90.00
_cell.angle_beta   90.00
_cell.angle_gamma   90.00
#
_symmetry.space_group_name_H-M   'P 1'
#
loop_
_entity.id
_entity.type
_entity.pdbx_description
1 polymer ?
#
loop_
_entity_poly.entity_id
_entity_poly.type
_entity_poly.pdbx_seq_one_letter_code
_entity_poly.pdbx_strand_id
1 'polypeptide(L)'
;MTDASIKGLKPRSLEIFHEVVSAYLEDGLPVGSSRLAKTSKIDLSSASIRNKMSDLEDAGLLYAPHTSAGRVPTETGLRLFVDSLMEFNRDLQSDERST
;
A
#
# COMPACT_ATOMS: atom_id res chain seq x y z
N MET A 1 -12.86 -13.06 2.32
CA MET A 1 -13.03 -12.31 1.15
C MET A 1 -12.10 -11.14 1.01
N THR A 2 -10.92 -11.48 0.62
CA THR A 2 -9.84 -10.53 0.50
C THR A 2 -10.08 -9.48 -0.57
N ASP A 3 -10.81 -9.85 -1.63
CA ASP A 3 -11.11 -8.89 -2.70
C ASP A 3 -11.92 -7.71 -2.21
N ALA A 4 -12.81 -7.96 -1.26
CA ALA A 4 -13.64 -6.90 -0.71
C ALA A 4 -12.80 -5.85 0.00
N SER A 5 -11.68 -6.24 0.61
CA SER A 5 -10.82 -5.31 1.31
C SER A 5 -10.24 -4.25 0.39
N ILE A 6 -9.75 -4.67 -0.77
CA ILE A 6 -9.18 -3.73 -1.73
C ILE A 6 -10.27 -2.90 -2.41
N LYS A 7 -11.34 -3.56 -2.83
CA LYS A 7 -12.41 -2.86 -3.54
C LYS A 7 -13.12 -1.83 -2.68
N GLY A 8 -13.14 -2.04 -1.38
CA GLY A 8 -13.77 -1.11 -0.47
C GLY A 8 -12.90 0.07 -0.08
N LEU A 9 -11.64 0.08 -0.49
CA LEU A 9 -10.73 1.16 -0.13
C LEU A 9 -10.84 2.33 -1.08
N LYS A 10 -10.65 3.52 -0.53
CA LYS A 10 -10.62 4.73 -1.32
C LYS A 10 -9.34 4.79 -2.15
N PRO A 11 -9.36 5.47 -3.32
CA PRO A 11 -8.16 5.57 -4.16
C PRO A 11 -6.93 6.08 -3.42
N ARG A 12 -7.09 7.06 -2.53
CA ARG A 12 -5.96 7.58 -1.76
C ARG A 12 -5.37 6.52 -0.83
N SER A 13 -6.23 5.71 -0.22
CA SER A 13 -5.75 4.64 0.65
C SER A 13 -4.95 3.61 -0.13
N LEU A 14 -5.38 3.29 -1.35
CA LEU A 14 -4.63 2.37 -2.20
C LEU A 14 -3.28 2.93 -2.60
N GLU A 15 -3.21 4.22 -2.89
CA GLU A 15 -1.95 4.87 -3.19
C GLU A 15 -0.99 4.76 -2.01
N ILE A 16 -1.49 5.03 -0.81
CA ILE A 16 -0.68 4.92 0.41
C ILE A 16 -0.22 3.47 0.61
N PHE A 17 -1.12 2.51 0.39
CA PHE A 17 -0.79 1.11 0.51
C PHE A 17 0.38 0.73 -0.40
N HIS A 18 0.32 1.13 -1.67
CA HIS A 18 1.38 0.85 -2.63
C HIS A 18 2.70 1.50 -2.21
N GLU A 19 2.64 2.73 -1.70
CA GLU A 19 3.84 3.41 -1.24
C GLU A 19 4.47 2.72 -0.03
N VAL A 20 3.65 2.27 0.91
CA VAL A 20 4.14 1.58 2.09
C VAL A 20 4.82 0.26 1.69
N VAL A 21 4.17 -0.52 0.83
CA VAL A 21 4.74 -1.80 0.42
C VAL A 21 6.02 -1.59 -0.38
N SER A 22 6.02 -0.63 -1.30
CA SER A 22 7.20 -0.34 -2.10
C SER A 22 8.38 0.08 -1.22
N ALA A 23 8.14 0.95 -0.25
CA ALA A 23 9.19 1.40 0.66
C ALA A 23 9.70 0.25 1.52
N TYR A 24 8.79 -0.60 1.98
CA TYR A 24 9.16 -1.76 2.78
C TYR A 24 10.03 -2.74 1.98
N LEU A 25 9.68 -2.95 0.71
CA LEU A 25 10.44 -3.88 -0.13
C LEU A 25 11.83 -3.35 -0.44
N GLU A 26 12.03 -2.05 -0.36
CA GLU A 26 13.34 -1.46 -0.59
C GLU A 26 14.34 -1.78 0.51
N ASP A 27 13.93 -1.65 1.77
CA ASP A 27 14.89 -1.79 2.87
C ASP A 27 14.44 -2.74 3.99
N GLY A 28 13.24 -3.27 3.90
CA GLY A 28 12.75 -4.22 4.90
C GLY A 28 12.45 -3.60 6.26
N LEU A 29 12.34 -2.28 6.34
CA LEU A 29 12.09 -1.59 7.59
C LEU A 29 10.66 -1.07 7.65
N PRO A 30 10.08 -0.97 8.86
CA PRO A 30 8.75 -0.40 9.01
C PRO A 30 8.69 1.01 8.43
N VAL A 31 7.56 1.37 7.86
CA VAL A 31 7.39 2.62 7.15
C VAL A 31 6.50 3.56 7.95
N GLY A 32 7.01 4.74 8.29
CA GLY A 32 6.26 5.73 9.03
C GLY A 32 5.61 6.76 8.13
N SER A 33 4.57 7.41 8.63
CA SER A 33 3.86 8.43 7.86
C SER A 33 4.75 9.63 7.54
N SER A 34 5.65 9.99 8.44
CA SER A 34 6.58 11.09 8.19
C SER A 34 7.50 10.81 7.02
N ARG A 35 7.98 9.57 6.93
CA ARG A 35 8.83 9.15 5.82
C ARG A 35 8.09 9.27 4.50
N LEU A 36 6.84 8.78 4.46
CA LEU A 36 6.05 8.86 3.24
C LEU A 36 5.75 10.30 2.84
N ALA A 37 5.47 11.15 3.82
CA ALA A 37 5.18 12.55 3.54
C ALA A 37 6.38 13.24 2.88
N LYS A 38 7.59 12.80 3.21
CA LYS A 38 8.80 13.40 2.66
C LYS A 38 9.22 12.81 1.33
N THR A 39 9.02 11.51 1.15
CA THR A 39 9.61 10.81 0.01
C THR A 39 8.62 10.43 -1.08
N SER A 40 7.34 10.34 -0.76
CA SER A 40 6.36 9.94 -1.76
C SER A 40 5.87 11.17 -2.52
N LYS A 41 5.29 10.92 -3.70
CA LYS A 41 4.74 11.99 -4.52
C LYS A 41 3.31 12.35 -4.13
N ILE A 42 2.80 11.70 -3.10
CA ILE A 42 1.45 11.93 -2.64
C ILE A 42 1.41 13.24 -1.86
N ASP A 43 0.54 14.15 -2.28
CA ASP A 43 0.43 15.46 -1.67
C ASP A 43 -0.52 15.43 -0.47
N LEU A 44 -0.05 14.81 0.61
CA LEU A 44 -0.82 14.70 1.85
C LEU A 44 0.10 14.95 3.03
N SER A 45 -0.47 15.51 4.10
CA SER A 45 0.27 15.70 5.33
C SER A 45 0.55 14.35 5.99
N SER A 46 1.52 14.31 6.90
CA SER A 46 1.81 13.07 7.60
C SER A 46 0.63 12.60 8.45
N ALA A 47 -0.17 13.54 8.97
CA ALA A 47 -1.37 13.18 9.73
C ALA A 47 -2.40 12.49 8.84
N SER A 48 -2.60 13.02 7.62
CA SER A 48 -3.52 12.40 6.66
C SER A 48 -3.03 11.02 6.24
N ILE A 49 -1.73 10.89 6.00
CA ILE A 49 -1.15 9.61 5.65
C ILE A 49 -1.34 8.60 6.79
N ARG A 50 -1.13 9.05 8.03
CA ARG A 50 -1.34 8.19 9.19
C ARG A 50 -2.77 7.67 9.26
N ASN A 51 -3.76 8.53 8.97
CA ASN A 51 -5.15 8.12 8.97
C ASN A 51 -5.42 7.06 7.91
N LYS A 52 -4.84 7.23 6.72
CA LYS A 52 -4.99 6.24 5.66
C LYS A 52 -4.31 4.93 6.03
N MET A 53 -3.15 4.99 6.69
CA MET A 53 -2.47 3.79 7.15
C MET A 53 -3.31 3.07 8.21
N SER A 54 -4.01 3.81 9.05
CA SER A 54 -4.91 3.22 10.03
C SER A 54 -6.05 2.47 9.36
N ASP A 55 -6.61 3.03 8.29
CA ASP A 55 -7.65 2.35 7.50
C ASP A 55 -7.11 1.04 6.92
N LEU A 56 -5.89 1.07 6.41
CA LEU A 56 -5.27 -0.13 5.85
C LEU A 56 -4.99 -1.17 6.92
N GLU A 57 -4.66 -0.72 8.11
CA GLU A 57 -4.44 -1.61 9.24
C GLU A 57 -5.75 -2.30 9.63
N ASP A 58 -6.84 -1.54 9.68
CA ASP A 58 -8.16 -2.08 9.97
C ASP A 58 -8.59 -3.11 8.92
N ALA A 59 -8.19 -2.89 7.68
CA ALA A 59 -8.50 -3.81 6.58
C ALA A 59 -7.61 -5.06 6.58
N GLY A 60 -6.63 -5.13 7.49
CA GLY A 60 -5.75 -6.29 7.58
C GLY A 60 -4.62 -6.31 6.57
N LEU A 61 -4.32 -5.16 5.96
CA LEU A 61 -3.27 -5.07 4.95
C LEU A 61 -1.94 -4.62 5.52
N LEU A 62 -1.97 -3.90 6.63
CA LEU A 62 -0.78 -3.44 7.33
C LEU A 62 -0.90 -3.80 8.81
N TYR A 63 0.22 -3.81 9.51
CA TYR A 63 0.21 -3.92 10.98
C TYR A 63 1.38 -3.15 11.56
N ALA A 64 1.27 -2.82 12.84
CA ALA A 64 2.30 -2.10 13.55
C ALA A 64 3.13 -3.08 14.38
N PRO A 65 4.43 -3.26 14.07
CA PRO A 65 5.28 -4.03 14.96
C PRO A 65 5.34 -3.34 16.32
N HIS A 66 5.30 -4.12 17.39
CA HIS A 66 5.17 -3.55 18.74
C HIS A 66 6.35 -2.66 19.14
N THR A 67 7.46 -2.76 18.47
CA THR A 67 8.67 -1.98 18.81
C THR A 67 8.89 -0.79 17.87
N SER A 68 7.93 -0.49 17.01
CA SER A 68 8.14 0.55 16.00
C SER A 68 6.90 1.43 15.85
N ALA A 69 7.13 2.69 15.49
CA ALA A 69 6.05 3.60 15.15
C ALA A 69 5.59 3.44 13.72
N GLY A 70 6.35 2.71 12.89
CA GLY A 70 6.01 2.49 11.49
C GLY A 70 5.06 1.32 11.30
N ARG A 71 4.76 1.04 10.04
CA ARG A 71 3.87 -0.07 9.67
C ARG A 71 4.57 -0.97 8.67
N VAL A 72 4.22 -2.26 8.70
CA VAL A 72 4.71 -3.21 7.70
C VAL A 72 3.51 -3.92 7.09
N PRO A 73 3.64 -4.41 5.84
CA PRO A 73 2.53 -5.15 5.22
C PRO A 73 2.36 -6.51 5.87
N THR A 74 1.10 -6.93 5.98
CA THR A 74 0.79 -8.29 6.41
C THR A 74 1.04 -9.24 5.24
N GLU A 75 0.99 -10.55 5.52
CA GLU A 75 1.08 -11.53 4.45
C GLU A 75 -0.05 -11.33 3.42
N THR A 76 -1.25 -11.07 3.92
CA THR A 76 -2.40 -10.76 3.06
C THR A 76 -2.11 -9.53 2.22
N GLY A 77 -1.56 -8.48 2.83
CA GLY A 77 -1.24 -7.26 2.12
C GLY A 77 -0.23 -7.47 1.02
N LEU A 78 0.83 -8.23 1.29
CA LEU A 78 1.84 -8.53 0.29
C LEU A 78 1.24 -9.30 -0.88
N ARG A 79 0.39 -10.26 -0.60
CA ARG A 79 -0.24 -11.06 -1.63
C ARG A 79 -1.14 -10.21 -2.53
N LEU A 80 -1.92 -9.34 -1.92
CA LEU A 80 -2.80 -8.46 -2.69
C LEU A 80 -2.01 -7.46 -3.52
N PHE A 81 -0.88 -6.98 -2.99
CA PHE A 81 -0.01 -6.08 -3.72
C PHE A 81 0.53 -6.75 -4.99
N VAL A 82 1.00 -7.98 -4.85
CA VAL A 82 1.52 -8.74 -6.01
C VAL A 82 0.41 -8.99 -7.03
N ASP A 83 -0.76 -9.40 -6.58
CA ASP A 83 -1.89 -9.65 -7.47
C ASP A 83 -2.27 -8.38 -8.22
N SER A 84 -2.25 -7.24 -7.55
CA SER A 84 -2.56 -5.96 -8.15
C SER A 84 -1.55 -5.60 -9.25
N LEU A 85 -0.27 -5.83 -8.99
CA LEU A 85 0.76 -5.59 -10.00
C LEU A 85 0.62 -6.51 -11.19
N MET A 86 0.29 -7.77 -10.95
CA MET A 86 0.12 -8.73 -12.04
C MET A 86 -1.05 -8.37 -12.94
N GLU A 87 -2.14 -7.92 -12.34
CA GLU A 87 -3.29 -7.47 -13.12
C GLU A 87 -2.94 -6.26 -13.96
N PHE A 88 -2.22 -5.32 -13.39
CA PHE A 88 -1.80 -4.13 -14.10
C PHE A 88 -0.92 -4.48 -15.30
N ASN A 89 0.04 -5.38 -15.11
CA ASN A 89 0.92 -5.81 -16.19
C ASN A 89 0.15 -6.53 -17.28
N ARG A 90 -0.84 -7.33 -16.90
CA ARG A 90 -1.66 -8.05 -17.87
C ARG A 90 -2.46 -7.08 -18.72
N ASP A 91 -3.01 -6.04 -18.12
CA ASP A 91 -3.75 -5.03 -18.84
C ASP A 91 -2.86 -4.30 -19.83
N LEU A 92 -1.65 -3.95 -19.41
CA LEU A 92 -0.70 -3.30 -20.31
C LEU A 92 -0.34 -4.17 -21.49
N GLN A 93 -0.12 -5.47 -21.26
CA GLN A 93 0.20 -6.41 -22.34
C GLN A 93 -0.97 -6.56 -23.29
N SER A 94 -2.17 -6.59 -22.76
CA SER A 94 -3.37 -6.66 -23.57
C SER A 94 -3.47 -5.47 -24.50
N ASP A 95 -3.23 -4.28 -23.97
CA ASP A 95 -3.26 -3.05 -24.76
C ASP A 95 -2.23 -3.08 -25.88
N GLU A 96 -1.03 -3.55 -25.57
CA GLU A 96 0.03 -3.65 -26.55
C GLU A 96 -0.36 -4.60 -27.68
N ARG A 97 -1.01 -5.70 -27.34
CA ARG A 97 -1.41 -6.69 -28.35
C ARG A 97 -2.52 -6.18 -29.25
N SER A 98 -3.36 -5.30 -28.73
CA SER A 98 -4.47 -4.81 -29.53
C SER A 98 -4.05 -3.72 -30.51
N THR A 99 -2.85 -3.26 -30.41
CA THR A 99 -2.30 -2.34 -31.40
C THR A 99 -1.47 -3.08 -32.42
#